data_e53be91cd6b41a3c76ecd55f14bd7c0a
#
_entry.id   e53be91cd6b41a3c76ecd55f14bd7c0a
#
_cell.length_a   1.000
_cell.length_b   1.000
_cell.length_c   1.000
_cell.angle_alpha   90.00
_cell.angle_beta   90.00
_cell.angle_gamma   90.00
#
_symmetry.space_group_name_H-M   'P 1'
#
loop_
_entity.id
_entity.type
_entity.pdbx_description
1 polymer ?
#
loop_
_entity_poly.entity_id
_entity_poly.type
_entity_poly.pdbx_seq_one_letter_code
_entity_poly.pdbx_strand_id
1 'polypeptide(L)'
;MSSLCYSASRPLFVEHPDETQFHWSKRGSAFLCDFRGSSYAVLARHTVAPYKPEQLRIPVHDGFTAFFSFDYHWQPQGADDCHDIFVLRLTTTANDGDWLGSRAPIESQASAAAASAFVPGGGLAVSGYPGIGENEIDYERNTITNQRFIVEAEYCSSTNEHVHLLRARQSNVINDFGGYSGGLVIARFAEGLVPAGVVITGSAQSSLMRFIDVQGLYLSLDNFAAQVDAA
;
A
#
# COMPACT_ATOMS: atom_id res chain seq x y z
N MET A 1 10.32 1.55 17.41
CA MET A 1 9.49 0.71 16.51
C MET A 1 8.32 1.45 15.85
N SER A 2 7.74 2.49 16.46
CA SER A 2 6.47 3.09 15.98
C SER A 2 6.55 3.89 14.66
N SER A 3 7.68 4.50 14.30
CA SER A 3 7.79 5.29 13.05
C SER A 3 7.99 4.46 11.79
N LEU A 4 8.55 3.26 11.92
CA LEU A 4 8.89 2.38 10.79
C LEU A 4 7.65 1.84 10.06
N CYS A 5 6.56 1.60 10.78
CA CYS A 5 5.34 1.04 10.17
C CYS A 5 4.72 2.02 9.15
N TYR A 6 4.64 3.31 9.48
CA TYR A 6 4.09 4.30 8.55
C TYR A 6 4.97 4.49 7.30
N SER A 7 6.28 4.33 7.44
CA SER A 7 7.22 4.50 6.34
C SER A 7 7.21 3.34 5.32
N ALA A 8 6.46 2.27 5.57
CA ALA A 8 6.27 1.20 4.61
C ALA A 8 5.35 1.58 3.44
N SER A 9 4.56 2.67 3.55
CA SER A 9 3.79 3.19 2.42
C SER A 9 4.67 4.02 1.49
N ARG A 10 4.44 3.87 0.18
CA ARG A 10 5.08 4.62 -0.91
C ARG A 10 4.03 5.12 -1.89
N PRO A 11 4.28 6.22 -2.61
CA PRO A 11 3.43 6.61 -3.73
C PRO A 11 3.62 5.66 -4.90
N LEU A 12 2.55 5.43 -5.66
CA LEU A 12 2.57 4.66 -6.89
C LEU A 12 2.41 5.60 -8.08
N PHE A 13 3.32 5.50 -9.03
CA PHE A 13 3.27 6.19 -10.31
C PHE A 13 3.18 5.21 -11.47
N VAL A 14 2.68 5.73 -12.58
CA VAL A 14 2.74 5.06 -13.89
C VAL A 14 3.55 5.92 -14.84
N GLU A 15 4.49 5.31 -15.53
CA GLU A 15 5.27 5.92 -16.59
C GLU A 15 4.50 5.86 -17.92
N HIS A 16 4.49 6.99 -18.63
CA HIS A 16 3.91 7.14 -19.96
C HIS A 16 5.06 7.37 -20.96
N PRO A 17 5.65 6.32 -21.54
CA PRO A 17 6.86 6.42 -22.36
C PRO A 17 6.65 7.26 -23.65
N ASP A 18 5.41 7.34 -24.13
CA ASP A 18 5.07 8.09 -25.35
C ASP A 18 4.78 9.57 -25.09
N GLU A 19 4.72 10.00 -23.82
CA GLU A 19 4.49 11.40 -23.46
C GLU A 19 5.81 12.13 -23.22
N THR A 20 6.03 13.22 -23.95
CA THR A 20 7.27 13.99 -23.87
C THR A 20 7.30 15.00 -22.74
N GLN A 21 6.12 15.43 -22.23
CA GLN A 21 6.02 16.46 -21.20
C GLN A 21 5.62 15.91 -19.81
N PHE A 22 4.74 14.90 -19.77
CA PHE A 22 4.21 14.36 -18.52
C PHE A 22 4.44 12.84 -18.47
N HIS A 23 5.68 12.47 -18.24
CA HIS A 23 6.10 11.06 -18.25
C HIS A 23 5.45 10.22 -17.18
N TRP A 24 5.04 10.81 -16.06
CA TRP A 24 4.50 10.07 -14.93
C TRP A 24 3.16 10.60 -14.47
N SER A 25 2.27 9.70 -14.06
CA SER A 25 1.05 10.05 -13.35
C SER A 25 0.96 9.27 -12.05
N LYS A 26 0.58 9.96 -10.97
CA LYS A 26 0.29 9.33 -9.69
C LYS A 26 -1.02 8.56 -9.76
N ARG A 27 -1.04 7.33 -9.22
CA ARG A 27 -2.21 6.43 -9.28
C ARG A 27 -2.72 5.98 -7.93
N GLY A 28 -1.87 5.97 -6.92
CA GLY A 28 -2.25 5.47 -5.61
C GLY A 28 -1.07 5.38 -4.67
N SER A 29 -1.17 4.43 -3.78
CA SER A 29 -0.13 4.05 -2.85
C SER A 29 0.33 2.62 -3.11
N ALA A 30 1.50 2.30 -2.59
CA ALA A 30 2.05 0.96 -2.49
C ALA A 30 2.40 0.70 -1.02
N PHE A 31 2.25 -0.53 -0.59
CA PHE A 31 2.67 -0.99 0.73
C PHE A 31 3.86 -1.93 0.59
N LEU A 32 4.99 -1.57 1.20
CA LEU A 32 6.20 -2.39 1.18
C LEU A 32 6.22 -3.36 2.35
N CYS A 33 6.45 -4.64 2.07
CA CYS A 33 6.52 -5.67 3.11
C CYS A 33 7.62 -6.69 2.85
N ASP A 34 8.04 -7.35 3.94
CA ASP A 34 8.88 -8.54 3.89
C ASP A 34 8.04 -9.77 4.24
N PHE A 35 8.20 -10.82 3.44
CA PHE A 35 7.53 -12.09 3.62
C PHE A 35 8.48 -13.23 3.21
N ARG A 36 8.71 -14.20 4.11
CA ARG A 36 9.59 -15.37 3.90
C ARG A 36 10.96 -15.03 3.30
N GLY A 37 11.56 -13.94 3.77
CA GLY A 37 12.91 -13.52 3.34
C GLY A 37 12.97 -12.79 2.00
N SER A 38 11.84 -12.57 1.35
CA SER A 38 11.72 -11.76 0.14
C SER A 38 10.95 -10.48 0.42
N SER A 39 11.19 -9.46 -0.40
CA SER A 39 10.54 -8.15 -0.27
C SER A 39 9.52 -7.96 -1.38
N TYR A 40 8.40 -7.36 -1.02
CA TYR A 40 7.27 -7.18 -1.92
C TYR A 40 6.72 -5.76 -1.82
N ALA A 41 6.12 -5.32 -2.93
CA ALA A 41 5.20 -4.19 -2.94
C ALA A 41 3.78 -4.71 -3.21
N VAL A 42 2.86 -4.35 -2.34
CA VAL A 42 1.43 -4.67 -2.46
C VAL A 42 0.69 -3.42 -2.88
N LEU A 43 -0.15 -3.53 -3.89
CA LEU A 43 -0.93 -2.45 -4.49
C LEU A 43 -2.40 -2.86 -4.58
N ALA A 44 -3.29 -1.90 -4.72
CA ALA A 44 -4.65 -2.19 -5.13
C ALA A 44 -4.68 -2.44 -6.65
N ARG A 45 -5.24 -3.57 -7.08
CA ARG A 45 -5.24 -3.99 -8.50
C ARG A 45 -5.88 -2.96 -9.43
N HIS A 46 -6.98 -2.35 -9.02
CA HIS A 46 -7.67 -1.34 -9.84
C HIS A 46 -6.81 -0.10 -10.12
N THR A 47 -5.80 0.21 -9.29
CA THR A 47 -4.91 1.35 -9.50
C THR A 47 -3.87 1.09 -10.59
N VAL A 48 -3.58 -0.18 -10.86
CA VAL A 48 -2.60 -0.60 -11.87
C VAL A 48 -3.25 -0.98 -13.21
N ALA A 49 -4.52 -1.34 -13.24
CA ALA A 49 -5.25 -1.55 -14.48
C ALA A 49 -5.56 -0.20 -15.17
N PRO A 50 -5.36 -0.03 -16.46
CA PRO A 50 -4.99 -1.00 -17.50
C PRO A 50 -3.50 -1.03 -17.85
N TYR A 51 -2.61 -0.61 -16.95
CA TYR A 51 -1.19 -0.45 -17.23
C TYR A 51 -0.44 -1.78 -17.19
N LYS A 52 0.68 -1.82 -17.91
CA LYS A 52 1.59 -2.96 -17.85
C LYS A 52 2.48 -2.85 -16.60
N PRO A 53 2.91 -3.98 -16.01
CA PRO A 53 3.79 -3.95 -14.83
C PRO A 53 5.06 -3.11 -15.06
N GLU A 54 5.64 -3.16 -16.26
CA GLU A 54 6.86 -2.44 -16.62
C GLU A 54 6.72 -0.91 -16.59
N GLN A 55 5.48 -0.41 -16.58
CA GLN A 55 5.18 1.01 -16.47
C GLN A 55 5.05 1.48 -15.01
N LEU A 56 4.98 0.54 -14.05
CA LEU A 56 4.81 0.89 -12.65
C LEU A 56 6.11 1.42 -12.06
N ARG A 57 6.01 2.50 -11.28
CA ARG A 57 7.15 3.15 -10.63
C ARG A 57 6.82 3.40 -9.17
N ILE A 58 7.61 2.82 -8.29
CA ILE A 58 7.52 3.01 -6.83
C ILE A 58 8.83 3.67 -6.40
N PRO A 59 8.80 4.93 -5.97
CA PRO A 59 10.01 5.61 -5.55
C PRO A 59 10.65 4.96 -4.32
N VAL A 60 11.96 4.86 -4.36
CA VAL A 60 12.75 4.37 -3.24
C VAL A 60 12.71 5.35 -2.09
N HIS A 61 12.74 6.64 -2.36
CA HIS A 61 12.67 7.76 -1.40
C HIS A 61 11.56 8.75 -1.72
N ASP A 62 11.10 9.45 -0.72
CA ASP A 62 10.35 10.67 -0.91
C ASP A 62 11.29 11.72 -1.52
N GLY A 63 10.96 12.21 -2.72
CA GLY A 63 11.73 13.26 -3.42
C GLY A 63 12.84 12.79 -4.35
N PHE A 64 12.95 11.53 -4.70
CA PHE A 64 13.97 11.00 -5.60
C PHE A 64 13.42 10.33 -6.86
N THR A 65 14.28 10.25 -7.86
CA THR A 65 14.02 9.61 -9.16
C THR A 65 14.45 8.15 -9.23
N ALA A 66 14.98 7.59 -8.12
CA ALA A 66 15.27 6.17 -8.01
C ALA A 66 14.01 5.38 -7.69
N PHE A 67 13.77 4.31 -8.44
CA PHE A 67 12.61 3.44 -8.30
C PHE A 67 13.03 2.02 -7.92
N PHE A 68 12.17 1.35 -7.15
CA PHE A 68 12.36 -0.07 -6.91
C PHE A 68 12.29 -0.86 -8.22
N SER A 69 13.19 -1.81 -8.35
CA SER A 69 13.14 -2.82 -9.41
C SER A 69 12.36 -4.04 -8.92
N PHE A 70 11.70 -4.73 -9.83
CA PHE A 70 10.98 -5.97 -9.54
C PHE A 70 11.16 -6.96 -10.69
N ASP A 71 11.08 -8.24 -10.39
CA ASP A 71 11.31 -9.34 -11.37
C ASP A 71 10.05 -10.17 -11.62
N TYR A 72 9.13 -10.24 -10.65
CA TYR A 72 7.87 -10.95 -10.78
C TYR A 72 6.69 -10.10 -10.33
N HIS A 73 5.54 -10.37 -10.92
CA HIS A 73 4.27 -9.81 -10.50
C HIS A 73 3.18 -10.89 -10.44
N TRP A 74 2.18 -10.65 -9.62
CA TRP A 74 1.06 -11.55 -9.44
C TRP A 74 -0.21 -10.79 -9.04
N GLN A 75 -1.35 -11.33 -9.45
CA GLN A 75 -2.67 -10.89 -9.00
C GLN A 75 -3.60 -12.10 -8.87
N PRO A 76 -4.48 -12.14 -7.87
CA PRO A 76 -5.50 -13.18 -7.75
C PRO A 76 -6.43 -13.18 -8.98
N GLN A 77 -6.92 -14.36 -9.31
CA GLN A 77 -8.00 -14.49 -10.28
C GLN A 77 -9.33 -14.22 -9.58
N GLY A 78 -10.22 -13.44 -10.21
CA GLY A 78 -11.52 -13.08 -9.68
C GLY A 78 -11.83 -11.59 -9.77
N ALA A 79 -13.10 -11.25 -9.53
CA ALA A 79 -13.61 -9.88 -9.60
C ALA A 79 -14.04 -9.33 -8.22
N ASP A 80 -14.03 -10.16 -7.19
CA ASP A 80 -14.45 -9.76 -5.84
C ASP A 80 -13.44 -8.81 -5.19
N ASP A 81 -13.90 -8.02 -4.23
CA ASP A 81 -13.06 -7.05 -3.50
C ASP A 81 -11.84 -7.70 -2.85
N CYS A 82 -11.93 -8.95 -2.36
CA CYS A 82 -10.79 -9.68 -1.78
C CYS A 82 -9.70 -10.03 -2.81
N HIS A 83 -9.98 -9.91 -4.11
CA HIS A 83 -9.03 -10.09 -5.20
C HIS A 83 -8.45 -8.77 -5.74
N ASP A 84 -8.80 -7.63 -5.13
CA ASP A 84 -8.29 -6.32 -5.56
C ASP A 84 -6.86 -6.05 -5.04
N ILE A 85 -6.01 -7.05 -5.19
CA ILE A 85 -4.58 -7.02 -4.85
C ILE A 85 -3.74 -7.25 -6.11
N PHE A 86 -2.63 -6.52 -6.17
CA PHE A 86 -1.55 -6.74 -7.13
C PHE A 86 -0.22 -6.73 -6.37
N VAL A 87 0.61 -7.72 -6.60
CA VAL A 87 1.87 -7.92 -5.88
C VAL A 87 3.05 -7.88 -6.83
N LEU A 88 4.08 -7.13 -6.47
CA LEU A 88 5.38 -7.11 -7.13
C LEU A 88 6.42 -7.70 -6.19
N ARG A 89 7.26 -8.65 -6.66
CA ARG A 89 8.45 -9.05 -5.92
C ARG A 89 9.58 -8.08 -6.25
N LEU A 90 10.12 -7.44 -5.20
CA LEU A 90 11.18 -6.47 -5.36
C LEU A 90 12.53 -7.16 -5.48
N THR A 91 13.35 -6.70 -6.43
CA THR A 91 14.76 -7.10 -6.50
C THR A 91 15.57 -6.14 -5.63
N THR A 92 16.21 -6.66 -4.59
CA THR A 92 17.14 -5.89 -3.76
C THR A 92 18.51 -5.89 -4.41
N THR A 93 19.06 -4.71 -4.66
CA THR A 93 20.46 -4.57 -5.03
C THR A 93 21.31 -4.32 -3.78
N ALA A 94 22.60 -4.65 -3.84
CA ALA A 94 23.53 -4.48 -2.71
C ALA A 94 23.64 -3.02 -2.20
N ASN A 95 23.15 -2.04 -2.97
CA ASN A 95 23.16 -0.62 -2.63
C ASN A 95 21.90 -0.17 -1.88
N ASP A 96 20.94 -1.05 -1.66
CA ASP A 96 19.64 -0.72 -1.04
C ASP A 96 19.66 -0.80 0.50
N GLY A 97 20.84 -0.91 1.12
CA GLY A 97 21.02 -1.20 2.55
C GLY A 97 20.27 -0.26 3.51
N ASP A 98 20.17 1.04 3.20
CA ASP A 98 19.50 2.02 4.07
C ASP A 98 17.97 2.02 3.90
N TRP A 99 17.45 1.36 2.87
CA TRP A 99 16.02 1.33 2.51
C TRP A 99 15.24 0.21 3.16
N LEU A 100 15.94 -0.81 3.64
CA LEU A 100 15.38 -2.02 4.23
C LEU A 100 14.55 -1.73 5.50
N GLY A 101 14.86 -0.63 6.20
CA GLY A 101 14.15 -0.23 7.41
C GLY A 101 12.71 0.28 7.22
N SER A 102 12.24 0.41 5.98
CA SER A 102 10.92 0.96 5.64
C SER A 102 9.90 -0.09 5.23
N ARG A 103 10.09 -1.36 5.57
CA ARG A 103 9.19 -2.47 5.25
C ARG A 103 8.52 -3.01 6.50
N ALA A 104 7.27 -3.43 6.37
CA ALA A 104 6.55 -4.06 7.46
C ALA A 104 6.61 -5.59 7.30
N PRO A 105 7.01 -6.34 8.31
CA PRO A 105 6.98 -7.80 8.25
C PRO A 105 5.53 -8.29 8.20
N ILE A 106 5.25 -9.21 7.29
CA ILE A 106 3.97 -9.94 7.24
C ILE A 106 4.20 -11.34 7.78
N GLU A 107 3.83 -11.52 9.03
CA GLU A 107 3.96 -12.77 9.75
C GLU A 107 2.60 -13.24 10.26
N SER A 108 2.42 -14.54 10.46
CA SER A 108 1.18 -15.09 10.97
C SER A 108 0.80 -14.55 12.37
N GLN A 109 1.81 -14.23 13.20
CA GLN A 109 1.57 -13.65 14.52
C GLN A 109 1.07 -12.19 14.44
N ALA A 110 1.57 -11.42 13.46
CA ALA A 110 1.06 -10.07 13.21
C ALA A 110 -0.40 -10.09 12.79
N SER A 111 -0.82 -11.10 12.03
CA SER A 111 -2.22 -11.30 11.63
C SER A 111 -3.14 -11.51 12.83
N ALA A 112 -2.74 -12.35 13.79
CA ALA A 112 -3.53 -12.60 14.99
C ALA A 112 -3.61 -11.34 15.90
N ALA A 113 -2.50 -10.60 16.02
CA ALA A 113 -2.49 -9.34 16.77
C ALA A 113 -3.40 -8.30 16.13
N ALA A 114 -3.33 -8.11 14.80
CA ALA A 114 -4.16 -7.15 14.08
C ALA A 114 -5.66 -7.48 14.19
N ALA A 115 -6.03 -8.76 14.15
CA ALA A 115 -7.41 -9.21 14.25
C ALA A 115 -8.08 -8.77 15.58
N SER A 116 -7.32 -8.59 16.65
CA SER A 116 -7.84 -8.10 17.93
C SER A 116 -8.33 -6.64 17.89
N ALA A 117 -7.88 -5.85 16.91
CA ALA A 117 -8.35 -4.48 16.66
C ALA A 117 -9.64 -4.44 15.83
N PHE A 118 -10.07 -5.56 15.23
CA PHE A 118 -11.26 -5.63 14.37
C PHE A 118 -12.55 -5.77 15.19
N VAL A 119 -12.69 -4.89 16.13
CA VAL A 119 -13.92 -4.72 16.94
C VAL A 119 -14.48 -3.32 16.67
N PRO A 120 -15.81 -3.13 16.62
CA PRO A 120 -16.40 -1.80 16.36
C PRO A 120 -15.80 -0.71 17.25
N GLY A 121 -15.27 0.36 16.63
CA GLY A 121 -14.56 1.44 17.31
C GLY A 121 -13.08 1.17 17.61
N GLY A 122 -12.55 -0.02 17.25
CA GLY A 122 -11.13 -0.34 17.38
C GLY A 122 -10.24 0.66 16.63
N GLY A 123 -9.14 1.08 17.26
CA GLY A 123 -8.25 2.12 16.76
C GLY A 123 -7.41 1.65 15.58
N LEU A 124 -7.60 2.30 14.44
CA LEU A 124 -6.83 2.08 13.21
C LEU A 124 -6.19 3.39 12.74
N ALA A 125 -5.23 3.27 11.85
CA ALA A 125 -4.71 4.38 11.06
C ALA A 125 -4.47 3.92 9.62
N VAL A 126 -4.56 4.84 8.67
CA VAL A 126 -4.24 4.59 7.26
C VAL A 126 -3.07 5.48 6.88
N SER A 127 -2.03 4.89 6.29
CA SER A 127 -0.89 5.61 5.72
C SER A 127 -0.92 5.49 4.21
N GLY A 128 -0.87 6.63 3.51
CA GLY A 128 -0.91 6.64 2.04
C GLY A 128 -0.60 8.01 1.47
N TYR A 129 -0.73 8.12 0.15
CA TYR A 129 -0.40 9.30 -0.64
C TYR A 129 -1.61 9.78 -1.43
N PRO A 130 -2.55 10.51 -0.81
CA PRO A 130 -3.73 11.03 -1.50
C PRO A 130 -3.37 12.00 -2.62
N GLY A 131 -4.32 12.22 -3.53
CA GLY A 131 -4.19 13.17 -4.65
C GLY A 131 -4.23 14.65 -4.25
N ILE A 132 -4.40 14.94 -2.94
CA ILE A 132 -4.46 16.29 -2.39
C ILE A 132 -3.08 16.74 -1.89
N GLY A 133 -2.84 18.06 -1.96
CA GLY A 133 -1.59 18.67 -1.56
C GLY A 133 -0.63 18.86 -2.73
N GLU A 134 0.49 19.45 -2.46
CA GLU A 134 1.55 19.73 -3.44
C GLU A 134 2.30 18.44 -3.82
N ASN A 135 1.62 17.60 -4.58
CA ASN A 135 2.27 16.48 -5.24
C ASN A 135 2.84 16.99 -6.56
N GLU A 136 3.96 17.62 -6.48
CA GLU A 136 4.61 18.17 -7.66
C GLU A 136 5.63 17.19 -8.22
N ILE A 137 5.48 16.91 -9.51
CA ILE A 137 6.54 16.35 -10.32
C ILE A 137 7.25 17.54 -10.97
N ASP A 138 8.45 17.83 -10.52
CA ASP A 138 9.31 18.80 -11.17
C ASP A 138 10.09 18.08 -12.28
N TYR A 139 9.59 18.18 -13.50
CA TYR A 139 10.20 17.53 -14.65
C TYR A 139 11.54 18.14 -15.05
N GLU A 140 11.76 19.43 -14.75
CA GLU A 140 13.03 20.08 -15.05
C GLU A 140 14.15 19.60 -14.14
N ARG A 141 13.85 19.43 -12.86
CA ARG A 141 14.80 18.92 -11.86
C ARG A 141 14.79 17.42 -11.73
N ASN A 142 13.86 16.76 -12.40
CA ASN A 142 13.63 15.31 -12.31
C ASN A 142 13.42 14.85 -10.86
N THR A 143 12.64 15.62 -10.10
CA THR A 143 12.31 15.34 -8.70
C THR A 143 10.81 15.16 -8.52
N ILE A 144 10.44 14.31 -7.55
CA ILE A 144 9.07 14.07 -7.16
C ILE A 144 8.93 14.48 -5.70
N THR A 145 8.10 15.47 -5.43
CA THR A 145 7.71 15.81 -4.06
C THR A 145 6.38 15.15 -3.74
N ASN A 146 6.38 14.24 -2.78
CA ASN A 146 5.17 13.56 -2.33
C ASN A 146 5.01 13.72 -0.84
N GLN A 147 3.80 14.08 -0.43
CA GLN A 147 3.45 14.14 0.97
C GLN A 147 2.66 12.89 1.36
N ARG A 148 3.21 12.13 2.32
CA ARG A 148 2.50 11.04 2.96
C ARG A 148 1.55 11.59 4.01
N PHE A 149 0.32 11.10 3.99
CA PHE A 149 -0.69 11.42 4.99
C PHE A 149 -1.02 10.20 5.83
N ILE A 150 -1.23 10.46 7.11
CA ILE A 150 -1.70 9.46 8.07
C ILE A 150 -3.07 9.90 8.54
N VAL A 151 -4.06 9.04 8.34
CA VAL A 151 -5.44 9.26 8.74
C VAL A 151 -5.78 8.38 9.92
N GLU A 152 -6.22 8.97 11.01
CA GLU A 152 -6.79 8.21 12.11
C GLU A 152 -8.15 7.65 11.70
N ALA A 153 -8.41 6.41 12.06
CA ALA A 153 -9.60 5.69 11.68
C ALA A 153 -10.09 4.79 12.83
N GLU A 154 -11.29 4.28 12.66
CA GLU A 154 -11.88 3.27 13.52
C GLU A 154 -12.42 2.12 12.69
N TYR A 155 -12.31 0.93 13.22
CA TYR A 155 -12.91 -0.25 12.61
C TYR A 155 -14.44 -0.17 12.70
N CYS A 156 -15.13 -0.51 11.62
CA CYS A 156 -16.59 -0.53 11.56
C CYS A 156 -17.14 -1.96 11.55
N SER A 157 -16.83 -2.74 10.54
CA SER A 157 -17.37 -4.08 10.33
C SER A 157 -16.58 -4.87 9.30
N SER A 158 -16.83 -6.17 9.20
CA SER A 158 -16.45 -6.99 8.07
C SER A 158 -17.53 -6.94 6.98
N THR A 159 -17.14 -7.00 5.72
CA THR A 159 -18.04 -7.19 4.58
C THR A 159 -17.97 -8.60 4.03
N ASN A 160 -16.85 -9.29 4.20
CA ASN A 160 -16.62 -10.71 3.97
C ASN A 160 -15.44 -11.17 4.83
N GLU A 161 -14.93 -12.41 4.62
CA GLU A 161 -13.90 -13.02 5.46
C GLU A 161 -12.62 -12.17 5.59
N HIS A 162 -12.18 -11.52 4.50
CA HIS A 162 -10.93 -10.75 4.45
C HIS A 162 -11.11 -9.28 4.08
N VAL A 163 -12.33 -8.83 3.82
CA VAL A 163 -12.61 -7.42 3.48
C VAL A 163 -13.38 -6.75 4.58
N HIS A 164 -12.82 -5.65 5.06
CA HIS A 164 -13.31 -4.90 6.20
C HIS A 164 -13.57 -3.45 5.85
N LEU A 165 -14.38 -2.80 6.68
CA LEU A 165 -14.68 -1.37 6.64
C LEU A 165 -14.03 -0.66 7.81
N LEU A 166 -13.42 0.47 7.53
CA LEU A 166 -13.00 1.46 8.52
C LEU A 166 -13.62 2.82 8.20
N ARG A 167 -13.73 3.66 9.23
CA ARG A 167 -14.18 5.05 9.11
C ARG A 167 -13.04 5.99 9.48
N ALA A 168 -12.70 6.92 8.59
CA ALA A 168 -11.77 7.99 8.88
C ALA A 168 -12.36 8.96 9.93
N ARG A 169 -11.61 9.28 10.98
CA ARG A 169 -12.06 10.18 12.06
C ARG A 169 -11.91 11.66 11.72
N GLN A 170 -11.03 12.00 10.79
CA GLN A 170 -10.74 13.38 10.35
C GLN A 170 -11.26 13.63 8.94
N SER A 171 -12.59 13.75 8.78
CA SER A 171 -13.20 14.02 7.48
C SER A 171 -12.97 15.44 6.97
N ASN A 172 -12.65 16.40 7.85
CA ASN A 172 -12.56 17.82 7.48
C ASN A 172 -11.23 18.20 6.79
N VAL A 173 -10.24 17.36 6.82
CA VAL A 173 -8.91 17.60 6.21
C VAL A 173 -8.76 16.87 4.87
N ILE A 174 -9.55 15.82 4.66
CA ILE A 174 -9.42 14.96 3.48
C ILE A 174 -10.73 14.97 2.73
N ASN A 175 -10.80 15.84 1.72
CA ASN A 175 -11.94 15.93 0.80
C ASN A 175 -11.90 14.87 -0.30
N ASP A 176 -10.79 14.13 -0.42
CA ASP A 176 -10.58 13.09 -1.44
C ASP A 176 -9.78 11.93 -0.85
N PHE A 177 -10.31 10.72 -0.97
CA PHE A 177 -9.62 9.48 -0.64
C PHE A 177 -8.90 8.86 -1.85
N GLY A 178 -8.93 9.52 -3.01
CA GLY A 178 -8.12 9.15 -4.16
C GLY A 178 -6.64 9.11 -3.80
N GLY A 179 -5.97 8.01 -4.16
CA GLY A 179 -4.56 7.80 -3.86
C GLY A 179 -4.26 7.03 -2.57
N TYR A 180 -5.23 6.79 -1.68
CA TYR A 180 -5.03 5.87 -0.54
C TYR A 180 -5.07 4.40 -0.94
N SER A 181 -5.66 4.04 -2.08
CA SER A 181 -5.67 2.66 -2.58
C SER A 181 -4.24 2.12 -2.71
N GLY A 182 -3.99 0.96 -2.12
CA GLY A 182 -2.65 0.37 -1.92
C GLY A 182 -1.93 0.86 -0.65
N GLY A 183 -2.50 1.81 0.10
CA GLY A 183 -1.95 2.30 1.36
C GLY A 183 -2.09 1.31 2.51
N LEU A 184 -1.17 1.39 3.47
CA LEU A 184 -1.12 0.51 4.63
C LEU A 184 -2.18 0.88 5.67
N VAL A 185 -2.97 -0.10 6.09
CA VAL A 185 -3.80 -0.02 7.31
C VAL A 185 -3.00 -0.56 8.49
N ILE A 186 -3.06 0.16 9.61
CA ILE A 186 -2.27 -0.10 10.81
C ILE A 186 -3.21 -0.20 12.00
N ALA A 187 -3.12 -1.26 12.78
CA ALA A 187 -3.75 -1.37 14.08
C ALA A 187 -2.88 -0.70 15.16
N ARG A 188 -3.53 0.03 16.05
CA ARG A 188 -2.86 0.80 17.10
C ARG A 188 -3.15 0.18 18.46
N PHE A 189 -2.10 -0.23 19.14
CA PHE A 189 -2.12 -0.79 20.48
C PHE A 189 -1.27 0.05 21.44
N ALA A 190 -1.42 -0.16 22.74
CA ALA A 190 -0.57 0.50 23.73
C ALA A 190 0.91 0.13 23.55
N GLU A 191 1.17 -1.11 23.14
CA GLU A 191 2.51 -1.67 22.94
C GLU A 191 3.16 -1.27 21.60
N GLY A 192 2.37 -0.73 20.65
CA GLY A 192 2.90 -0.32 19.36
C GLY A 192 1.92 -0.38 18.20
N LEU A 193 2.49 -0.41 17.01
CA LEU A 193 1.80 -0.41 15.73
C LEU A 193 1.99 -1.76 15.04
N VAL A 194 0.92 -2.31 14.49
CA VAL A 194 0.93 -3.59 13.77
C VAL A 194 0.27 -3.40 12.41
N PRO A 195 0.88 -3.91 11.31
CA PRO A 195 0.22 -3.97 10.01
C PRO A 195 -1.12 -4.69 10.11
N ALA A 196 -2.19 -4.07 9.63
CA ALA A 196 -3.54 -4.61 9.70
C ALA A 196 -4.13 -4.95 8.33
N GLY A 197 -3.60 -4.37 7.25
CA GLY A 197 -4.07 -4.65 5.91
C GLY A 197 -3.69 -3.58 4.89
N VAL A 198 -4.32 -3.65 3.72
CA VAL A 198 -4.13 -2.71 2.60
C VAL A 198 -5.46 -2.11 2.16
N VAL A 199 -5.49 -0.80 1.96
CA VAL A 199 -6.68 -0.10 1.44
C VAL A 199 -6.92 -0.49 -0.01
N ILE A 200 -8.16 -0.86 -0.33
CA ILE A 200 -8.57 -1.17 -1.71
C ILE A 200 -9.48 -0.08 -2.29
N THR A 201 -10.29 0.60 -1.49
CA THR A 201 -11.13 1.70 -1.98
C THR A 201 -11.55 2.61 -0.85
N GLY A 202 -11.97 3.82 -1.18
CA GLY A 202 -12.49 4.79 -0.21
C GLY A 202 -13.49 5.75 -0.83
N SER A 203 -14.37 6.29 0.00
CA SER A 203 -15.35 7.31 -0.36
C SER A 203 -15.30 8.48 0.62
N ALA A 204 -14.91 9.65 0.14
CA ALA A 204 -14.88 10.86 0.95
C ALA A 204 -16.29 11.26 1.45
N GLN A 205 -17.32 11.01 0.65
CA GLN A 205 -18.70 11.32 1.01
C GLN A 205 -19.18 10.56 2.26
N SER A 206 -18.77 9.30 2.41
CA SER A 206 -19.15 8.46 3.56
C SER A 206 -18.07 8.41 4.64
N SER A 207 -16.89 8.93 4.38
CA SER A 207 -15.67 8.76 5.21
C SER A 207 -15.30 7.30 5.45
N LEU A 208 -15.76 6.39 4.60
CA LEU A 208 -15.49 4.96 4.69
C LEU A 208 -14.41 4.54 3.71
N MET A 209 -13.56 3.63 4.17
CA MET A 209 -12.61 2.91 3.32
C MET A 209 -12.79 1.41 3.51
N ARG A 210 -12.61 0.65 2.43
CA ARG A 210 -12.48 -0.81 2.47
C ARG A 210 -11.02 -1.19 2.45
N PHE A 211 -10.70 -2.25 3.16
CA PHE A 211 -9.35 -2.80 3.16
C PHE A 211 -9.38 -4.32 3.21
N ILE A 212 -8.36 -4.92 2.63
CA ILE A 212 -8.09 -6.36 2.80
C ILE A 212 -7.19 -6.50 4.01
N ASP A 213 -7.55 -7.40 4.91
CA ASP A 213 -6.80 -7.62 6.15
C ASP A 213 -5.44 -8.29 5.89
N VAL A 214 -4.58 -8.27 6.92
CA VAL A 214 -3.25 -8.85 6.83
C VAL A 214 -3.28 -10.38 6.65
N GLN A 215 -4.35 -11.07 7.06
CA GLN A 215 -4.51 -12.51 6.81
C GLN A 215 -4.77 -12.78 5.33
N GLY A 216 -5.64 -12.01 4.69
CA GLY A 216 -5.85 -12.08 3.23
C GLY A 216 -4.59 -11.75 2.45
N LEU A 217 -3.79 -10.77 2.93
CA LEU A 217 -2.48 -10.47 2.37
C LEU A 217 -1.52 -11.65 2.53
N TYR A 218 -1.46 -12.25 3.71
CA TYR A 218 -0.62 -13.42 3.98
C TYR A 218 -0.92 -14.56 3.00
N LEU A 219 -2.19 -14.90 2.84
CA LEU A 219 -2.62 -15.95 1.89
C LEU A 219 -2.26 -15.61 0.44
N SER A 220 -2.40 -14.36 0.05
CA SER A 220 -2.05 -13.88 -1.29
C SER A 220 -0.54 -13.97 -1.55
N LEU A 221 0.28 -13.56 -0.59
CA LEU A 221 1.74 -13.65 -0.68
C LEU A 221 2.22 -15.11 -0.65
N ASP A 222 1.57 -15.97 0.12
CA ASP A 222 1.88 -17.40 0.18
C ASP A 222 1.63 -18.09 -1.17
N ASN A 223 0.48 -17.81 -1.78
CA ASN A 223 0.16 -18.29 -3.11
C ASN A 223 1.15 -17.79 -4.17
N PHE A 224 1.56 -16.52 -4.07
CA PHE A 224 2.54 -15.95 -5.00
C PHE A 224 3.93 -16.60 -4.84
N ALA A 225 4.43 -16.73 -3.61
CA ALA A 225 5.71 -17.36 -3.34
C ALA A 225 5.76 -18.80 -3.87
N ALA A 226 4.69 -19.58 -3.67
CA ALA A 226 4.60 -20.94 -4.19
C ALA A 226 4.65 -21.00 -5.73
N GLN A 227 4.10 -20.02 -6.43
CA GLN A 227 4.16 -19.95 -7.92
C GLN A 227 5.56 -19.57 -8.41
N VAL A 228 6.25 -18.67 -7.71
CA VAL A 228 7.63 -18.28 -8.05
C VAL A 228 8.62 -19.43 -7.84
N ASP A 229 8.45 -20.18 -6.74
CA ASP A 229 9.32 -21.33 -6.43
C ASP A 229 9.13 -22.52 -7.39
N ALA A 230 7.99 -22.55 -8.10
CA ALA A 230 7.66 -23.58 -9.08
C ALA A 230 8.08 -23.24 -10.52
N ALA A 231 8.52 -22.00 -10.80
CA ALA A 231 8.88 -21.48 -12.12
C ALA A 231 10.38 -21.56 -12.39
#